data_7ad68d65f59a5649feb3f25d38fc012a
#
_entry.id   7ad68d65f59a5649feb3f25d38fc012a
#
_cell.length_a   1.000
_cell.length_b   1.000
_cell.length_c   1.000
_cell.angle_alpha   90.00
_cell.angle_beta   90.00
_cell.angle_gamma   90.00
#
_symmetry.space_group_name_H-M   'P 1'
#
loop_
_entity.id
_entity.type
_entity.pdbx_description
1 polymer ?
#
loop_
_entity_poly.entity_id
_entity_poly.type
_entity_poly.pdbx_seq_one_letter_code
_entity_poly.pdbx_strand_id
1 'polypeptide(L)'
;MKNIRTKQTPCFRRWSRKGWAAFASLHRHVTIGVLAVTMSILLLATQHASAHDADTAAVLKTLRIDEVGISGSQSAPTRNVQSQTPLFDRKAQAAAPVQTLESALRLAPSVDIRERGGKGMQADIFIRGGSFDQTMVLLNGIDFTDARTGHQSHSLPVDIDCISAVDLLDGVPGVGAFAGAVNIRTAPLKPTYLRFEGAGGQHGYAYANLSGAVTSGRFSLLAAGSYRRSDGYRHNTDFANYNAFVRATYEAPRAGFFDLQAGYQNRTFGSNGFYAAYNPDQWEATSTALASLRWLKQAGRFSFGASASYRKNFDRYDWTRGTAMNRHNTDNVGARLWADYDWRAGTTSL
;
A
#
# COMPACT_ATOMS: atom_id res chain seq x y z
N MET A 1 23.70 12.71 55.42
CA MET A 1 22.62 13.09 54.50
C MET A 1 23.12 14.25 53.62
N LYS A 2 23.59 13.98 52.40
CA LYS A 2 24.06 15.01 51.45
C LYS A 2 23.11 15.03 50.27
N ASN A 3 22.43 16.17 50.08
CA ASN A 3 21.59 16.46 48.94
C ASN A 3 22.40 16.56 47.63
N ILE A 4 22.20 15.69 46.71
CA ILE A 4 22.72 15.82 45.33
C ILE A 4 21.61 16.44 44.49
N ARG A 5 21.72 17.73 44.18
CA ARG A 5 20.94 18.44 43.18
C ARG A 5 21.54 18.14 41.82
N THR A 6 20.86 17.35 40.98
CA THR A 6 21.17 17.24 39.56
C THR A 6 20.63 18.46 38.81
N LYS A 7 21.53 19.24 38.24
CA LYS A 7 21.21 20.32 37.31
C LYS A 7 20.76 19.70 35.95
N GLN A 8 19.50 19.85 35.61
CA GLN A 8 19.04 19.60 34.29
C GLN A 8 19.32 20.82 33.41
N THR A 9 20.10 20.63 32.36
CA THR A 9 20.42 21.64 31.33
C THR A 9 19.25 21.86 30.39
N PRO A 10 18.85 23.11 30.07
CA PRO A 10 17.70 23.40 29.24
C PRO A 10 18.13 23.52 27.77
N CYS A 11 18.33 22.41 27.04
CA CYS A 11 18.67 22.45 25.63
C CYS A 11 17.54 22.00 24.68
N PHE A 12 16.34 21.69 25.18
CA PHE A 12 15.29 21.00 24.41
C PHE A 12 14.07 21.85 23.98
N ARG A 13 14.07 23.16 24.26
CA ARG A 13 12.84 23.97 24.07
C ARG A 13 12.69 24.71 22.72
N ARG A 14 13.67 24.68 21.84
CA ARG A 14 13.66 25.56 20.63
C ARG A 14 13.33 24.87 19.32
N TRP A 15 13.18 23.53 19.31
CA TRP A 15 12.97 22.77 18.08
C TRP A 15 11.50 22.45 17.74
N SER A 16 10.58 22.61 18.69
CA SER A 16 9.19 22.13 18.54
C SER A 16 8.29 22.95 17.61
N ARG A 17 8.53 24.26 17.45
CA ARG A 17 7.64 25.11 16.64
C ARG A 17 8.05 25.19 15.16
N LYS A 18 9.33 25.18 14.85
CA LYS A 18 9.81 25.25 13.44
C LYS A 18 9.66 23.92 12.69
N GLY A 19 9.80 22.80 13.36
CA GLY A 19 9.59 21.48 12.77
C GLY A 19 8.14 21.22 12.39
N TRP A 20 7.19 21.70 13.19
CA TRP A 20 5.75 21.59 12.90
C TRP A 20 5.32 22.49 11.74
N ALA A 21 5.86 23.68 11.63
CA ALA A 21 5.58 24.58 10.51
C ALA A 21 6.12 24.03 9.18
N ALA A 22 7.32 23.46 9.18
CA ALA A 22 7.90 22.83 8.00
C ALA A 22 7.14 21.55 7.60
N PHE A 23 6.71 20.74 8.56
CA PHE A 23 5.93 19.53 8.30
C PHE A 23 4.49 19.85 7.83
N ALA A 24 3.84 20.84 8.44
CA ALA A 24 2.53 21.33 7.98
C ALA A 24 2.62 21.97 6.58
N SER A 25 3.72 22.66 6.26
CA SER A 25 3.99 23.20 4.94
C SER A 25 4.22 22.11 3.91
N LEU A 26 5.03 21.10 4.22
CA LEU A 26 5.28 19.97 3.33
C LEU A 26 3.99 19.16 3.10
N HIS A 27 3.19 18.96 4.16
CA HIS A 27 1.89 18.30 4.07
C HIS A 27 0.92 19.06 3.16
N ARG A 28 0.88 20.39 3.27
CA ARG A 28 0.07 21.26 2.43
C ARG A 28 0.51 21.23 0.96
N HIS A 29 1.81 21.22 0.69
CA HIS A 29 2.34 21.19 -0.68
C HIS A 29 2.19 19.83 -1.34
N VAL A 30 2.35 18.74 -0.61
CA VAL A 30 2.14 17.37 -1.11
C VAL A 30 0.64 17.13 -1.41
N THR A 31 -0.26 17.56 -0.53
CA THR A 31 -1.71 17.42 -0.75
C THR A 31 -2.19 18.26 -1.94
N ILE A 32 -1.70 19.50 -2.07
CA ILE A 32 -2.03 20.37 -3.21
C ILE A 32 -1.41 19.83 -4.50
N GLY A 33 -0.19 19.30 -4.46
CA GLY A 33 0.48 18.72 -5.61
C GLY A 33 -0.23 17.46 -6.12
N VAL A 34 -0.66 16.57 -5.23
CA VAL A 34 -1.42 15.36 -5.58
C VAL A 34 -2.81 15.73 -6.14
N LEU A 35 -3.50 16.70 -5.54
CA LEU A 35 -4.78 17.23 -6.06
C LEU A 35 -4.60 17.90 -7.44
N ALA A 36 -3.51 18.65 -7.64
CA ALA A 36 -3.23 19.29 -8.93
C ALA A 36 -2.91 18.27 -10.01
N VAL A 37 -2.13 17.22 -9.70
CA VAL A 37 -1.82 16.13 -10.63
C VAL A 37 -3.08 15.32 -10.98
N THR A 38 -3.93 15.01 -10.00
CA THR A 38 -5.20 14.31 -10.27
C THR A 38 -6.16 15.17 -11.07
N MET A 39 -6.24 16.47 -10.82
CA MET A 39 -7.07 17.40 -11.59
C MET A 39 -6.53 17.61 -13.02
N SER A 40 -5.22 17.64 -13.21
CA SER A 40 -4.60 17.74 -14.54
C SER A 40 -4.82 16.48 -15.38
N ILE A 41 -4.80 15.30 -14.76
CA ILE A 41 -5.14 14.03 -15.41
C ILE A 41 -6.62 13.99 -15.79
N LEU A 42 -7.51 14.53 -14.94
CA LEU A 42 -8.94 14.69 -15.23
C LEU A 42 -9.19 15.59 -16.44
N LEU A 43 -8.51 16.73 -16.53
CA LEU A 43 -8.61 17.67 -17.64
C LEU A 43 -8.07 17.09 -18.97
N LEU A 44 -7.00 16.30 -18.92
CA LEU A 44 -6.49 15.60 -20.10
C LEU A 44 -7.43 14.46 -20.56
N ALA A 45 -8.09 13.77 -19.65
CA ALA A 45 -9.06 12.72 -19.98
C ALA A 45 -10.34 13.28 -20.66
N THR A 46 -10.77 14.48 -20.28
CA THR A 46 -11.97 15.12 -20.86
C THR A 46 -11.75 15.65 -22.29
N GLN A 47 -10.50 15.94 -22.68
CA GLN A 47 -10.19 16.41 -24.04
C GLN A 47 -10.19 15.30 -25.10
N HIS A 48 -10.20 14.02 -24.69
CA HIS A 48 -10.23 12.87 -25.61
C HIS A 48 -11.59 12.17 -25.70
N ALA A 49 -12.61 12.66 -25.02
CA ALA A 49 -13.97 12.18 -25.16
C ALA A 49 -14.67 12.88 -26.33
N SER A 50 -14.15 12.73 -27.55
CA SER A 50 -14.91 13.01 -28.75
C SER A 50 -15.93 11.90 -28.93
N ALA A 51 -17.20 12.24 -28.80
CA ALA A 51 -18.32 11.38 -29.10
C ALA A 51 -18.19 10.80 -30.51
N HIS A 52 -18.02 9.50 -30.56
CA HIS A 52 -18.32 8.74 -31.78
C HIS A 52 -19.65 8.06 -31.54
N ASP A 53 -20.71 8.69 -32.03
CA ASP A 53 -21.99 8.05 -32.23
C ASP A 53 -21.78 6.91 -33.24
N ALA A 54 -21.88 5.70 -32.77
CA ALA A 54 -21.98 4.53 -33.61
C ALA A 54 -22.89 3.49 -32.99
N ASP A 55 -24.06 3.40 -33.54
CA ASP A 55 -24.94 2.24 -33.64
C ASP A 55 -24.96 1.22 -32.51
N THR A 56 -25.88 1.40 -31.58
CA THR A 56 -26.14 0.51 -30.43
C THR A 56 -27.18 -0.56 -30.79
N ALA A 57 -27.05 -1.26 -31.93
CA ALA A 57 -27.99 -2.32 -32.25
C ALA A 57 -27.40 -3.46 -33.09
N ALA A 58 -26.20 -3.93 -32.75
CA ALA A 58 -25.79 -5.25 -33.25
C ALA A 58 -24.62 -5.79 -32.42
N VAL A 59 -24.81 -7.05 -31.97
CA VAL A 59 -23.73 -7.93 -31.47
C VAL A 59 -23.51 -7.94 -29.97
N LEU A 60 -24.49 -8.46 -29.23
CA LEU A 60 -24.22 -9.38 -28.14
C LEU A 60 -23.66 -10.70 -28.68
N LYS A 61 -22.50 -10.64 -29.30
CA LYS A 61 -21.65 -11.79 -29.48
C LYS A 61 -20.84 -11.88 -28.20
N THR A 62 -21.15 -12.85 -27.35
CA THR A 62 -20.29 -13.26 -26.24
C THR A 62 -18.93 -13.62 -26.84
N LEU A 63 -18.05 -12.63 -26.94
CA LEU A 63 -16.63 -12.85 -27.05
C LEU A 63 -16.22 -13.50 -25.72
N ARG A 64 -16.10 -14.84 -25.71
CA ARG A 64 -15.20 -15.50 -24.82
C ARG A 64 -13.82 -14.93 -25.16
N ILE A 65 -13.40 -13.93 -24.42
CA ILE A 65 -12.00 -13.59 -24.33
C ILE A 65 -11.43 -14.74 -23.53
N ASP A 66 -10.78 -15.69 -24.21
CA ASP A 66 -9.89 -16.62 -23.56
C ASP A 66 -9.02 -15.75 -22.68
N GLU A 67 -8.91 -16.14 -21.41
CA GLU A 67 -8.03 -15.51 -20.45
C GLU A 67 -6.66 -15.45 -21.08
N VAL A 68 -6.31 -14.34 -21.70
CA VAL A 68 -4.96 -14.04 -22.10
C VAL A 68 -4.22 -13.93 -20.78
N GLY A 69 -3.73 -15.06 -20.33
CA GLY A 69 -2.71 -15.10 -19.31
C GLY A 69 -1.57 -14.26 -19.85
N ILE A 70 -1.62 -12.97 -19.55
CA ILE A 70 -0.43 -12.16 -19.56
C ILE A 70 0.36 -12.71 -18.38
N SER A 71 1.06 -13.81 -18.63
CA SER A 71 2.28 -14.13 -17.93
C SER A 71 3.27 -13.04 -18.32
N GLY A 72 2.92 -11.80 -17.94
CA GLY A 72 3.88 -10.75 -17.84
C GLY A 72 4.94 -11.33 -16.93
N SER A 73 6.14 -11.47 -17.45
CA SER A 73 7.32 -11.95 -16.78
C SER A 73 7.26 -11.50 -15.32
N GLN A 74 6.69 -12.33 -14.48
CA GLN A 74 6.68 -12.07 -13.05
C GLN A 74 8.14 -12.07 -12.68
N SER A 75 8.56 -11.06 -11.98
CA SER A 75 9.92 -10.88 -11.50
C SER A 75 10.54 -12.20 -11.13
N ALA A 76 11.71 -12.48 -11.65
CA ALA A 76 12.47 -13.71 -11.47
C ALA A 76 12.49 -14.30 -10.05
N PRO A 77 12.46 -13.54 -8.95
CA PRO A 77 12.37 -14.11 -7.60
C PRO A 77 11.05 -14.80 -7.30
N THR A 78 9.99 -14.52 -8.05
CA THR A 78 8.70 -15.19 -7.90
C THR A 78 8.57 -16.47 -8.71
N ARG A 79 9.52 -16.77 -9.60
CA ARG A 79 9.48 -17.99 -10.44
C ARG A 79 9.64 -19.27 -9.64
N ASN A 80 10.32 -19.24 -8.49
CA ASN A 80 10.49 -20.36 -7.58
C ASN A 80 9.49 -20.39 -6.42
N VAL A 81 8.63 -19.41 -6.33
CA VAL A 81 7.55 -19.38 -5.36
C VAL A 81 6.34 -20.01 -6.04
N GLN A 82 5.87 -21.13 -5.55
CA GLN A 82 4.60 -21.69 -5.96
C GLN A 82 3.54 -20.62 -5.65
N SER A 83 3.16 -19.87 -6.67
CA SER A 83 2.05 -18.93 -6.59
C SER A 83 0.80 -19.77 -6.32
N GLN A 84 0.32 -19.68 -5.11
CA GLN A 84 -1.01 -20.21 -4.82
C GLN A 84 -2.04 -19.34 -5.55
N THR A 85 -3.20 -19.92 -5.80
CA THR A 85 -4.34 -19.20 -6.35
C THR A 85 -4.54 -17.89 -5.60
N PRO A 86 -4.79 -16.75 -6.25
CA PRO A 86 -5.05 -15.50 -5.57
C PRO A 86 -6.10 -15.70 -4.48
N LEU A 87 -5.76 -15.35 -3.24
CA LEU A 87 -6.68 -15.46 -2.10
C LEU A 87 -7.87 -14.53 -2.24
N PHE A 88 -7.65 -13.45 -2.94
CA PHE A 88 -8.59 -12.39 -3.14
C PHE A 88 -8.37 -11.78 -4.51
N ASP A 89 -9.40 -11.74 -5.32
CA ASP A 89 -9.43 -11.09 -6.61
C ASP A 89 -10.68 -10.18 -6.71
N ARG A 90 -10.86 -9.51 -7.84
CA ARG A 90 -12.02 -8.62 -8.04
C ARG A 90 -13.37 -9.33 -8.01
N LYS A 91 -13.43 -10.62 -8.35
CA LYS A 91 -14.68 -11.38 -8.27
C LYS A 91 -15.02 -11.65 -6.81
N ALA A 92 -14.03 -12.02 -6.01
CA ALA A 92 -14.18 -12.18 -4.56
C ALA A 92 -14.53 -10.85 -3.87
N GLN A 93 -13.95 -9.73 -4.33
CA GLN A 93 -14.28 -8.39 -3.84
C GLN A 93 -15.75 -8.03 -4.09
N ALA A 94 -16.26 -8.33 -5.28
CA ALA A 94 -17.65 -8.05 -5.62
C ALA A 94 -18.66 -8.95 -4.86
N ALA A 95 -18.23 -10.14 -4.44
CA ALA A 95 -19.06 -11.13 -3.75
C ALA A 95 -19.03 -10.99 -2.21
N ALA A 96 -18.04 -10.31 -1.64
CA ALA A 96 -17.86 -10.19 -0.19
C ALA A 96 -17.87 -8.72 0.25
N PRO A 97 -18.39 -8.38 1.46
CA PRO A 97 -18.42 -7.02 1.98
C PRO A 97 -17.03 -6.57 2.48
N VAL A 98 -16.04 -6.62 1.60
CA VAL A 98 -14.64 -6.27 1.90
C VAL A 98 -14.45 -4.77 1.76
N GLN A 99 -14.02 -4.10 2.83
CA GLN A 99 -13.84 -2.65 2.87
C GLN A 99 -12.40 -2.21 3.15
N THR A 100 -11.54 -3.13 3.59
CA THR A 100 -10.14 -2.86 3.90
C THR A 100 -9.28 -4.05 3.45
N LEU A 101 -7.96 -3.83 3.33
CA LEU A 101 -6.99 -4.90 3.04
C LEU A 101 -7.09 -6.03 4.09
N GLU A 102 -7.22 -5.66 5.36
CA GLU A 102 -7.31 -6.61 6.47
C GLU A 102 -8.55 -7.50 6.35
N SER A 103 -9.69 -6.91 5.96
CA SER A 103 -10.91 -7.69 5.72
C SER A 103 -10.79 -8.63 4.52
N ALA A 104 -9.99 -8.25 3.49
CA ALA A 104 -9.68 -9.14 2.37
C ALA A 104 -8.80 -10.32 2.82
N LEU A 105 -7.78 -10.05 3.61
CA LEU A 105 -6.87 -11.07 4.11
C LEU A 105 -7.54 -12.11 5.04
N ARG A 106 -8.58 -11.71 5.78
CA ARG A 106 -9.38 -12.63 6.60
C ARG A 106 -10.10 -13.72 5.81
N LEU A 107 -10.29 -13.54 4.52
CA LEU A 107 -10.88 -14.57 3.66
C LEU A 107 -9.92 -15.73 3.39
N ALA A 108 -8.64 -15.57 3.72
CA ALA A 108 -7.61 -16.58 3.51
C ALA A 108 -7.58 -17.59 4.66
N PRO A 109 -7.77 -18.89 4.43
CA PRO A 109 -7.83 -19.90 5.51
C PRO A 109 -6.57 -20.02 6.36
N SER A 110 -5.42 -19.59 5.84
CA SER A 110 -4.10 -19.70 6.50
C SER A 110 -3.58 -18.38 7.06
N VAL A 111 -4.43 -17.33 7.06
CA VAL A 111 -4.07 -15.99 7.54
C VAL A 111 -4.96 -15.64 8.73
N ASP A 112 -4.36 -15.33 9.86
CA ASP A 112 -5.03 -14.76 11.04
C ASP A 112 -4.71 -13.25 11.11
N ILE A 113 -5.75 -12.43 11.19
CA ILE A 113 -5.62 -10.98 11.28
C ILE A 113 -6.17 -10.52 12.62
N ARG A 114 -5.29 -9.93 13.41
CA ARG A 114 -5.66 -9.35 14.71
C ARG A 114 -5.69 -7.83 14.61
N GLU A 115 -6.88 -7.31 14.41
CA GLU A 115 -7.12 -5.87 14.34
C GLU A 115 -7.36 -5.28 15.71
N ARG A 116 -6.87 -4.04 15.88
CA ARG A 116 -7.17 -3.18 17.03
C ARG A 116 -7.69 -1.85 16.52
N GLY A 117 -8.74 -1.34 17.19
CA GLY A 117 -9.36 -0.07 16.84
C GLY A 117 -10.34 -0.11 15.69
N GLY A 118 -10.46 1.03 15.01
CA GLY A 118 -11.32 1.19 13.85
C GLY A 118 -10.77 0.49 12.61
N LYS A 119 -11.57 0.39 11.58
CA LYS A 119 -11.28 -0.29 10.31
C LYS A 119 -9.89 0.05 9.75
N GLY A 120 -8.96 -0.91 9.76
CA GLY A 120 -7.62 -0.77 9.18
C GLY A 120 -6.67 0.15 9.94
N MET A 121 -6.90 0.44 11.24
CA MET A 121 -6.01 1.34 11.99
C MET A 121 -4.76 0.64 12.47
N GLN A 122 -4.89 -0.51 13.10
CA GLN A 122 -3.77 -1.39 13.46
C GLN A 122 -4.16 -2.83 13.20
N ALA A 123 -3.27 -3.59 12.55
CA ALA A 123 -3.48 -5.00 12.29
C ALA A 123 -2.16 -5.77 12.29
N ASP A 124 -2.16 -6.90 12.97
CA ASP A 124 -1.08 -7.85 12.96
C ASP A 124 -1.44 -9.01 12.01
N ILE A 125 -0.57 -9.32 11.07
CA ILE A 125 -0.77 -10.36 10.06
C ILE A 125 0.03 -11.60 10.46
N PHE A 126 -0.67 -12.69 10.74
CA PHE A 126 -0.08 -13.98 11.07
C PHE A 126 -0.34 -14.97 9.93
N ILE A 127 0.68 -15.67 9.48
CA ILE A 127 0.57 -16.67 8.42
C ILE A 127 0.96 -18.03 9.00
N ARG A 128 0.07 -19.03 8.88
CA ARG A 128 0.36 -20.43 9.25
C ARG A 128 0.89 -20.60 10.68
N GLY A 129 0.45 -19.80 11.62
CA GLY A 129 0.91 -19.84 13.02
C GLY A 129 2.26 -19.18 13.27
N GLY A 130 2.92 -18.60 12.25
CA GLY A 130 4.08 -17.72 12.43
C GLY A 130 3.68 -16.38 13.01
N SER A 131 4.65 -15.63 13.57
CA SER A 131 4.39 -14.31 14.13
C SER A 131 4.30 -13.24 13.03
N PHE A 132 3.72 -12.09 13.36
CA PHE A 132 3.62 -10.94 12.45
C PHE A 132 5.01 -10.39 12.04
N ASP A 133 6.05 -10.57 12.88
CA ASP A 133 7.43 -10.19 12.55
C ASP A 133 8.07 -11.13 11.51
N GLN A 134 7.50 -12.32 11.32
CA GLN A 134 7.97 -13.34 10.38
C GLN A 134 7.20 -13.28 9.06
N THR A 135 6.28 -12.34 8.92
CA THR A 135 5.43 -12.15 7.75
C THR A 135 5.95 -10.99 6.91
N MET A 136 6.33 -11.27 5.67
CA MET A 136 6.73 -10.23 4.71
C MET A 136 5.50 -9.64 4.01
N VAL A 137 5.51 -8.32 3.77
CA VAL A 137 4.44 -7.63 3.03
C VAL A 137 5.02 -6.98 1.78
N LEU A 138 4.54 -7.45 0.64
CA LEU A 138 4.96 -6.99 -0.68
C LEU A 138 3.85 -6.15 -1.32
N LEU A 139 4.24 -5.09 -2.02
CA LEU A 139 3.37 -4.32 -2.90
C LEU A 139 3.91 -4.42 -4.34
N ASN A 140 3.14 -5.07 -5.22
CA ASN A 140 3.55 -5.37 -6.59
C ASN A 140 4.91 -6.11 -6.68
N GLY A 141 5.20 -7.00 -5.72
CA GLY A 141 6.43 -7.77 -5.64
C GLY A 141 7.65 -7.01 -5.06
N ILE A 142 7.47 -5.79 -4.57
CA ILE A 142 8.50 -5.02 -3.87
C ILE A 142 8.25 -5.10 -2.37
N ASP A 143 9.30 -5.40 -1.61
CA ASP A 143 9.23 -5.46 -0.15
C ASP A 143 9.06 -4.06 0.46
N PHE A 144 7.98 -3.90 1.21
CA PHE A 144 7.66 -2.73 1.99
C PHE A 144 7.34 -3.09 3.45
N THR A 145 7.85 -4.22 3.94
CA THR A 145 7.74 -4.58 5.35
C THR A 145 8.28 -3.46 6.24
N ASP A 146 7.63 -3.22 7.37
CA ASP A 146 8.12 -2.23 8.34
C ASP A 146 9.34 -2.78 9.09
N ALA A 147 10.50 -2.16 8.93
CA ALA A 147 11.74 -2.61 9.57
C ALA A 147 11.80 -2.32 11.07
N ARG A 148 10.91 -1.46 11.58
CA ARG A 148 10.88 -1.11 13.00
C ARG A 148 10.04 -2.10 13.82
N THR A 149 8.85 -2.41 13.31
CA THR A 149 7.88 -3.28 13.98
C THR A 149 6.91 -3.88 12.97
N GLY A 150 6.68 -5.18 13.08
CA GLY A 150 5.71 -5.88 12.24
C GLY A 150 4.27 -5.35 12.37
N HIS A 151 3.92 -4.67 13.47
CA HIS A 151 2.61 -4.07 13.70
C HIS A 151 2.17 -3.04 12.67
N GLN A 152 3.10 -2.41 11.96
CA GLN A 152 2.81 -1.40 10.94
C GLN A 152 3.05 -1.90 9.51
N SER A 153 3.34 -3.19 9.31
CA SER A 153 3.62 -3.75 7.99
C SER A 153 2.43 -3.66 7.04
N HIS A 154 1.18 -3.70 7.54
CA HIS A 154 -0.04 -3.49 6.76
C HIS A 154 -0.25 -2.02 6.33
N SER A 155 0.51 -1.07 6.90
CA SER A 155 0.39 0.37 6.60
C SER A 155 0.92 0.68 5.21
N LEU A 156 0.12 0.40 4.19
CA LEU A 156 0.41 0.70 2.81
C LEU A 156 -0.55 1.78 2.30
N PRO A 157 -0.09 2.75 1.51
CA PRO A 157 -0.92 3.85 1.00
C PRO A 157 -1.82 3.41 -0.17
N VAL A 158 -2.38 2.22 -0.07
CA VAL A 158 -3.22 1.62 -1.11
C VAL A 158 -4.58 1.28 -0.52
N ASP A 159 -5.63 1.83 -1.11
CA ASP A 159 -7.00 1.47 -0.73
C ASP A 159 -7.43 0.18 -1.45
N ILE A 160 -8.41 -0.53 -0.87
CA ILE A 160 -8.94 -1.79 -1.39
C ILE A 160 -9.41 -1.67 -2.86
N ASP A 161 -9.91 -0.50 -3.25
CA ASP A 161 -10.37 -0.24 -4.61
C ASP A 161 -9.28 -0.26 -5.68
N CYS A 162 -8.03 -0.07 -5.27
CA CYS A 162 -6.86 -0.15 -6.14
C CYS A 162 -6.26 -1.54 -6.20
N ILE A 163 -6.68 -2.45 -5.33
CA ILE A 163 -6.15 -3.81 -5.24
C ILE A 163 -6.83 -4.66 -6.32
N SER A 164 -6.05 -5.31 -7.16
CA SER A 164 -6.53 -6.26 -8.16
C SER A 164 -6.53 -7.70 -7.65
N ALA A 165 -5.57 -8.03 -6.81
CA ALA A 165 -5.46 -9.33 -6.17
C ALA A 165 -4.54 -9.27 -4.95
N VAL A 166 -4.69 -10.23 -4.05
CA VAL A 166 -3.79 -10.50 -2.93
C VAL A 166 -3.36 -11.96 -3.03
N ASP A 167 -2.05 -12.17 -3.08
CA ASP A 167 -1.46 -13.51 -3.16
C ASP A 167 -0.81 -13.86 -1.81
N LEU A 168 -0.97 -15.10 -1.38
CA LEU A 168 -0.18 -15.67 -0.31
C LEU A 168 0.97 -16.47 -0.90
N LEU A 169 2.18 -16.15 -0.49
CA LEU A 169 3.41 -16.78 -0.96
C LEU A 169 4.01 -17.65 0.15
N ASP A 170 4.29 -18.90 -0.17
CA ASP A 170 4.78 -19.90 0.79
C ASP A 170 6.24 -19.72 1.16
N GLY A 171 7.00 -19.05 0.31
CA GLY A 171 8.39 -18.70 0.51
C GLY A 171 8.77 -17.57 -0.43
N VAL A 172 9.56 -16.64 0.07
CA VAL A 172 10.15 -15.56 -0.74
C VAL A 172 11.65 -15.59 -0.48
N PRO A 173 12.48 -15.59 -1.52
CA PRO A 173 13.93 -15.47 -1.34
C PRO A 173 14.22 -14.13 -0.66
N GLY A 174 14.73 -14.18 0.58
CA GLY A 174 15.05 -12.96 1.33
C GLY A 174 14.95 -13.15 2.84
N VAL A 175 15.45 -12.19 3.56
CA VAL A 175 15.41 -12.15 5.02
C VAL A 175 14.03 -11.64 5.44
N GLY A 176 13.38 -12.29 6.41
CA GLY A 176 12.16 -11.80 7.05
C GLY A 176 10.85 -12.49 6.64
N ALA A 177 10.85 -13.39 5.64
CA ALA A 177 9.66 -14.12 5.20
C ALA A 177 9.61 -15.56 5.73
N PHE A 178 9.88 -15.78 7.01
CA PHE A 178 9.97 -17.13 7.59
C PHE A 178 8.61 -17.84 7.64
N ALA A 179 7.52 -17.12 7.89
CA ALA A 179 6.17 -17.66 7.88
C ALA A 179 5.50 -17.63 6.50
N GLY A 180 6.03 -16.79 5.62
CA GLY A 180 5.50 -16.53 4.28
C GLY A 180 5.39 -15.05 3.98
N ALA A 181 4.77 -14.72 2.84
CA ALA A 181 4.56 -13.34 2.44
C ALA A 181 3.16 -13.11 1.90
N VAL A 182 2.66 -11.89 2.10
CA VAL A 182 1.46 -11.36 1.44
C VAL A 182 1.92 -10.42 0.33
N ASN A 183 1.54 -10.71 -0.92
CA ASN A 183 1.80 -9.81 -2.05
C ASN A 183 0.51 -9.14 -2.49
N ILE A 184 0.45 -7.84 -2.33
CA ILE A 184 -0.67 -7.01 -2.74
C ILE A 184 -0.41 -6.54 -4.15
N ARG A 185 -1.27 -6.92 -5.08
CA ARG A 185 -1.15 -6.51 -6.47
C ARG A 185 -2.14 -5.40 -6.79
N THR A 186 -1.60 -4.30 -7.29
CA THR A 186 -2.36 -3.25 -7.94
C THR A 186 -2.09 -3.33 -9.45
N ALA A 187 -3.10 -3.22 -10.27
CA ALA A 187 -2.91 -3.19 -11.70
C ALA A 187 -3.82 -2.12 -12.31
N PRO A 188 -3.35 -1.41 -13.33
CA PRO A 188 -4.24 -0.60 -14.15
C PRO A 188 -5.31 -1.52 -14.73
N LEU A 189 -6.56 -1.14 -14.59
CA LEU A 189 -7.65 -1.91 -15.15
C LEU A 189 -7.85 -1.51 -16.60
N LYS A 190 -7.98 -2.51 -17.46
CA LYS A 190 -8.49 -2.30 -18.82
C LYS A 190 -10.00 -2.57 -18.80
N PRO A 191 -10.81 -1.71 -19.38
CA PRO A 191 -10.53 -0.42 -20.06
C PRO A 191 -10.16 0.71 -19.10
N THR A 192 -9.75 1.87 -19.65
CA THR A 192 -9.62 3.15 -18.93
C THR A 192 -10.89 3.44 -18.14
N TYR A 193 -10.74 3.84 -16.87
CA TYR A 193 -11.86 4.12 -15.98
C TYR A 193 -11.57 5.28 -15.04
N LEU A 194 -12.66 5.90 -14.58
CA LEU A 194 -12.68 6.79 -13.43
C LEU A 194 -13.79 6.29 -12.51
N ARG A 195 -13.47 6.09 -11.23
CA ARG A 195 -14.41 5.61 -10.21
C ARG A 195 -14.41 6.53 -9.01
N PHE A 196 -15.59 6.90 -8.58
CA PHE A 196 -15.82 7.53 -7.29
C PHE A 196 -16.64 6.58 -6.43
N GLU A 197 -16.27 6.49 -5.16
CA GLU A 197 -17.01 5.74 -4.14
C GLU A 197 -17.15 6.58 -2.89
N GLY A 198 -18.33 6.55 -2.29
CA GLY A 198 -18.61 7.26 -1.06
C GLY A 198 -19.51 6.44 -0.16
N ALA A 199 -19.28 6.51 1.15
CA ALA A 199 -20.11 5.88 2.15
C ALA A 199 -20.21 6.75 3.40
N GLY A 200 -21.35 6.67 4.08
CA GLY A 200 -21.60 7.29 5.38
C GLY A 200 -22.21 6.29 6.35
N GLY A 201 -22.08 6.54 7.63
CA GLY A 201 -22.59 5.61 8.65
C GLY A 201 -22.69 6.24 10.03
N GLN A 202 -23.00 5.40 11.01
CA GLN A 202 -23.09 5.79 12.42
C GLN A 202 -21.75 6.30 12.94
N HIS A 203 -21.77 7.03 14.04
CA HIS A 203 -20.58 7.59 14.70
C HIS A 203 -19.75 8.50 13.79
N GLY A 204 -20.40 9.31 12.95
CA GLY A 204 -19.71 10.22 12.04
C GLY A 204 -18.83 9.50 11.00
N TYR A 205 -19.10 8.22 10.71
CA TYR A 205 -18.36 7.49 9.69
C TYR A 205 -18.57 8.13 8.32
N ALA A 206 -17.48 8.46 7.67
CA ALA A 206 -17.45 8.94 6.29
C ALA A 206 -16.30 8.30 5.54
N TYR A 207 -16.56 7.92 4.30
CA TYR A 207 -15.59 7.38 3.36
C TYR A 207 -15.78 8.03 1.99
N ALA A 208 -14.68 8.39 1.37
CA ALA A 208 -14.63 8.83 -0.02
C ALA A 208 -13.37 8.28 -0.69
N ASN A 209 -13.52 7.76 -1.89
CA ASN A 209 -12.43 7.29 -2.74
C ASN A 209 -12.63 7.84 -4.16
N LEU A 210 -11.54 8.31 -4.75
CA LEU A 210 -11.45 8.63 -6.17
C LEU A 210 -10.29 7.84 -6.75
N SER A 211 -10.56 6.98 -7.71
CA SER A 211 -9.56 6.19 -8.40
C SER A 211 -9.75 6.21 -9.90
N GLY A 212 -8.67 6.18 -10.64
CA GLY A 212 -8.72 6.14 -12.08
C GLY A 212 -7.52 5.42 -12.67
N ALA A 213 -7.74 4.77 -13.80
CA ALA A 213 -6.69 4.16 -14.59
C ALA A 213 -6.84 4.51 -16.06
N VAL A 214 -5.71 4.67 -16.72
CA VAL A 214 -5.62 4.85 -18.17
C VAL A 214 -4.56 3.93 -18.72
N THR A 215 -4.89 3.27 -19.83
CA THR A 215 -3.93 2.47 -20.60
C THR A 215 -3.95 2.97 -22.04
N SER A 216 -2.81 3.39 -22.53
CA SER A 216 -2.63 3.85 -23.91
C SER A 216 -1.37 3.23 -24.50
N GLY A 217 -1.57 2.32 -25.47
CA GLY A 217 -0.47 1.58 -26.07
C GLY A 217 0.36 0.82 -25.03
N ARG A 218 1.60 1.26 -24.84
CA ARG A 218 2.59 0.67 -23.93
C ARG A 218 2.68 1.32 -22.55
N PHE A 219 1.90 2.34 -22.32
CA PHE A 219 1.86 3.08 -21.07
C PHE A 219 0.58 2.76 -20.31
N SER A 220 0.70 2.55 -19.01
CA SER A 220 -0.44 2.46 -18.11
C SER A 220 -0.19 3.30 -16.86
N LEU A 221 -1.23 3.96 -16.39
CA LEU A 221 -1.22 4.78 -15.19
C LEU A 221 -2.43 4.42 -14.34
N LEU A 222 -2.21 4.21 -13.04
CA LEU A 222 -3.22 4.11 -11.99
C LEU A 222 -2.96 5.23 -10.99
N ALA A 223 -3.99 5.99 -10.63
CA ALA A 223 -3.93 6.97 -9.56
C ALA A 223 -5.16 6.86 -8.68
N ALA A 224 -4.99 7.01 -7.37
CA ALA A 224 -6.08 6.97 -6.43
C ALA A 224 -5.81 7.82 -5.18
N GLY A 225 -6.90 8.31 -4.59
CA GLY A 225 -6.89 8.96 -3.30
C GLY A 225 -8.12 8.59 -2.49
N SER A 226 -7.96 8.35 -1.21
CA SER A 226 -9.07 8.04 -0.32
C SER A 226 -8.98 8.78 1.01
N TYR A 227 -10.15 9.01 1.59
CA TYR A 227 -10.32 9.55 2.93
C TYR A 227 -11.34 8.73 3.69
N ARG A 228 -11.02 8.37 4.93
CA ARG A 228 -11.92 7.63 5.82
C ARG A 228 -11.82 8.18 7.23
N ARG A 229 -12.96 8.40 7.87
CA ARG A 229 -13.01 8.86 9.25
C ARG A 229 -14.16 8.24 10.03
N SER A 230 -14.06 8.29 11.34
CA SER A 230 -15.16 8.06 12.28
C SER A 230 -14.90 8.81 13.59
N ASP A 231 -15.95 9.23 14.28
CA ASP A 231 -15.85 9.82 15.62
C ASP A 231 -15.71 8.75 16.72
N GLY A 232 -15.81 7.45 16.32
CA GLY A 232 -15.69 6.31 17.22
C GLY A 232 -16.99 5.96 17.95
N TYR A 233 -17.15 4.66 18.25
CA TYR A 233 -18.35 4.13 18.93
C TYR A 233 -18.25 4.15 20.46
N ARG A 234 -17.09 4.47 21.00
CA ARG A 234 -16.81 4.64 22.43
C ARG A 234 -15.69 5.66 22.62
N HIS A 235 -15.40 5.99 23.87
CA HIS A 235 -14.32 6.92 24.22
C HIS A 235 -13.01 6.57 23.52
N ASN A 236 -12.38 7.56 22.90
CA ASN A 236 -11.05 7.49 22.27
C ASN A 236 -10.91 6.31 21.28
N THR A 237 -11.89 6.17 20.38
CA THR A 237 -11.85 5.22 19.24
C THR A 237 -12.12 5.92 17.91
N ASP A 238 -11.97 7.23 17.90
CA ASP A 238 -12.02 8.06 16.70
C ASP A 238 -10.82 7.76 15.80
N PHE A 239 -11.02 7.92 14.50
CA PHE A 239 -9.93 7.80 13.55
C PHE A 239 -10.11 8.64 12.30
N ALA A 240 -8.99 8.97 11.66
CA ALA A 240 -8.94 9.51 10.31
C ALA A 240 -7.78 8.88 9.54
N ASN A 241 -8.01 8.53 8.28
CA ASN A 241 -7.04 7.93 7.38
C ASN A 241 -7.11 8.62 6.01
N TYR A 242 -5.96 9.05 5.49
CA TYR A 242 -5.77 9.59 4.15
C TYR A 242 -4.80 8.70 3.39
N ASN A 243 -5.15 8.33 2.16
CA ASN A 243 -4.28 7.59 1.26
C ASN A 243 -4.18 8.32 -0.08
N ALA A 244 -2.99 8.29 -0.65
CA ALA A 244 -2.75 8.67 -2.04
C ALA A 244 -1.77 7.69 -2.65
N PHE A 245 -2.07 7.18 -3.84
CA PHE A 245 -1.25 6.19 -4.53
C PHE A 245 -1.22 6.45 -6.03
N VAL A 246 -0.06 6.25 -6.63
CA VAL A 246 0.14 6.29 -8.07
C VAL A 246 1.04 5.13 -8.49
N ARG A 247 0.72 4.51 -9.62
CA ARG A 247 1.58 3.53 -10.29
C ARG A 247 1.55 3.78 -11.77
N ALA A 248 2.74 3.85 -12.38
CA ALA A 248 2.92 4.00 -13.81
C ALA A 248 3.77 2.84 -14.34
N THR A 249 3.34 2.23 -15.44
CA THR A 249 4.11 1.19 -16.12
C THR A 249 4.36 1.59 -17.57
N TYR A 250 5.53 1.27 -18.06
CA TYR A 250 5.90 1.52 -19.44
C TYR A 250 6.68 0.34 -20.03
N GLU A 251 6.18 -0.17 -21.17
CA GLU A 251 6.82 -1.25 -21.90
C GLU A 251 7.63 -0.67 -23.07
N ALA A 252 8.93 -0.52 -22.86
CA ALA A 252 9.85 -0.01 -23.88
C ALA A 252 10.34 -1.17 -24.78
N PRO A 253 10.14 -1.12 -26.11
CA PRO A 253 10.40 -2.27 -27.02
C PRO A 253 11.83 -2.80 -26.98
N ARG A 254 12.80 -1.95 -26.74
CA ARG A 254 14.22 -2.30 -26.70
C ARG A 254 14.83 -2.23 -25.31
N ALA A 255 14.27 -1.43 -24.42
CA ALA A 255 14.81 -1.19 -23.08
C ALA A 255 14.19 -2.10 -22.01
N GLY A 256 13.03 -2.71 -22.25
CA GLY A 256 12.33 -3.58 -21.30
C GLY A 256 11.14 -2.90 -20.63
N PHE A 257 10.69 -3.46 -19.53
CA PHE A 257 9.53 -3.01 -18.77
C PHE A 257 9.95 -2.19 -17.55
N PHE A 258 9.31 -1.05 -17.36
CA PHE A 258 9.49 -0.16 -16.22
C PHE A 258 8.20 -0.09 -15.41
N ASP A 259 8.33 -0.11 -14.10
CA ASP A 259 7.23 -0.05 -13.13
C ASP A 259 7.62 0.91 -12.00
N LEU A 260 6.99 2.06 -11.98
CA LEU A 260 7.16 3.09 -10.98
C LEU A 260 5.92 3.14 -10.10
N GLN A 261 6.10 3.14 -8.79
CA GLN A 261 5.01 3.37 -7.86
C GLN A 261 5.44 4.32 -6.74
N ALA A 262 4.49 5.11 -6.26
CA ALA A 262 4.66 5.98 -5.12
C ALA A 262 3.34 6.13 -4.36
N GLY A 263 3.42 6.37 -3.07
CA GLY A 263 2.24 6.58 -2.26
C GLY A 263 2.52 7.24 -0.92
N TYR A 264 1.47 7.80 -0.36
CA TYR A 264 1.48 8.44 0.95
C TYR A 264 0.22 8.08 1.73
N GLN A 265 0.39 7.73 2.98
CA GLN A 265 -0.67 7.47 3.94
C GLN A 265 -0.44 8.30 5.20
N ASN A 266 -1.53 8.83 5.76
CA ASN A 266 -1.52 9.42 7.10
C ASN A 266 -2.71 8.90 7.88
N ARG A 267 -2.46 8.42 9.09
CA ARG A 267 -3.48 7.90 10.01
C ARG A 267 -3.34 8.55 11.36
N THR A 268 -4.47 8.87 11.96
CA THR A 268 -4.57 9.31 13.35
C THR A 268 -5.73 8.57 14.00
N PHE A 269 -5.53 8.04 15.19
CA PHE A 269 -6.58 7.27 15.86
C PHE A 269 -6.40 7.22 17.38
N GLY A 270 -7.53 7.15 18.06
CA GLY A 270 -7.58 6.79 19.46
C GLY A 270 -7.30 5.30 19.64
N SER A 271 -6.33 4.96 20.47
CA SER A 271 -5.89 3.59 20.72
C SER A 271 -6.31 3.09 22.11
N ASN A 272 -7.62 3.23 22.42
CA ASN A 272 -8.20 2.87 23.71
C ASN A 272 -7.87 1.44 24.11
N GLY A 273 -6.98 1.29 25.10
CA GLY A 273 -6.61 0.00 25.68
C GLY A 273 -5.73 -0.88 24.78
N PHE A 274 -5.07 -0.37 23.73
CA PHE A 274 -4.29 -1.19 22.79
C PHE A 274 -3.07 -1.83 23.42
N TYR A 275 -2.27 -1.06 24.14
CA TYR A 275 -1.02 -1.51 24.74
C TYR A 275 -1.12 -1.73 26.25
N ALA A 276 -2.09 -1.05 26.89
CA ALA A 276 -2.42 -1.24 28.29
C ALA A 276 -3.93 -1.16 28.47
N ALA A 277 -4.55 -2.29 28.79
CA ALA A 277 -6.02 -2.42 28.84
C ALA A 277 -6.69 -1.46 29.82
N TYR A 278 -5.97 -1.04 30.87
CA TYR A 278 -6.43 -0.09 31.89
C TYR A 278 -6.32 1.38 31.46
N ASN A 279 -5.64 1.67 30.34
CA ASN A 279 -5.47 3.04 29.87
C ASN A 279 -6.33 3.32 28.62
N PRO A 280 -7.46 4.02 28.75
CA PRO A 280 -8.35 4.31 27.63
C PRO A 280 -7.89 5.50 26.77
N ASP A 281 -6.90 6.29 27.23
CA ASP A 281 -6.56 7.60 26.64
C ASP A 281 -5.35 7.55 25.70
N GLN A 282 -4.90 6.35 25.32
CA GLN A 282 -3.80 6.16 24.38
C GLN A 282 -4.17 6.66 22.99
N TRP A 283 -3.21 7.23 22.29
CA TRP A 283 -3.45 7.79 20.95
C TRP A 283 -2.24 7.59 20.05
N GLU A 284 -2.49 7.40 18.75
CA GLU A 284 -1.45 7.23 17.74
C GLU A 284 -1.67 8.10 16.51
N ALA A 285 -0.54 8.51 15.92
CA ALA A 285 -0.47 9.07 14.59
C ALA A 285 0.66 8.41 13.81
N THR A 286 0.35 7.90 12.63
CA THR A 286 1.35 7.29 11.75
C THR A 286 1.30 7.93 10.38
N SER A 287 2.46 8.08 9.73
CA SER A 287 2.49 8.40 8.31
C SER A 287 3.54 7.55 7.60
N THR A 288 3.17 7.11 6.41
CA THR A 288 4.01 6.28 5.56
C THR A 288 4.11 6.92 4.19
N ALA A 289 5.32 7.16 3.72
CA ALA A 289 5.59 7.50 2.33
C ALA A 289 6.42 6.37 1.72
N LEU A 290 6.08 5.95 0.51
CA LEU A 290 6.84 4.94 -0.20
C LEU A 290 7.02 5.33 -1.68
N ALA A 291 8.12 4.85 -2.26
CA ALA A 291 8.36 4.91 -3.68
C ALA A 291 9.21 3.71 -4.13
N SER A 292 9.00 3.21 -5.32
CA SER A 292 9.90 2.24 -5.93
C SER A 292 9.93 2.36 -7.45
N LEU A 293 11.06 1.95 -8.01
CA LEU A 293 11.27 1.78 -9.44
C LEU A 293 11.76 0.35 -9.68
N ARG A 294 11.12 -0.34 -10.59
CA ARG A 294 11.53 -1.67 -11.07
C ARG A 294 11.73 -1.65 -12.56
N TRP A 295 12.80 -2.26 -13.00
CA TRP A 295 13.12 -2.51 -14.40
C TRP A 295 13.27 -4.00 -14.66
N LEU A 296 12.70 -4.48 -15.76
CA LEU A 296 12.76 -5.88 -16.21
C LEU A 296 13.11 -5.91 -17.68
N LYS A 297 14.02 -6.81 -18.08
CA LYS A 297 14.36 -7.02 -19.46
C LYS A 297 14.60 -8.49 -19.76
N GLN A 298 14.03 -8.96 -20.85
CA GLN A 298 14.35 -10.27 -21.42
C GLN A 298 15.16 -10.09 -22.70
N ALA A 299 16.24 -10.84 -22.82
CA ALA A 299 17.15 -10.84 -23.97
C ALA A 299 17.54 -12.28 -24.33
N GLY A 300 16.78 -12.88 -25.23
CA GLY A 300 16.94 -14.30 -25.58
C GLY A 300 16.68 -15.21 -24.39
N ARG A 301 17.71 -15.94 -23.94
CA ARG A 301 17.66 -16.84 -22.78
C ARG A 301 17.98 -16.15 -21.43
N PHE A 302 18.31 -14.86 -21.48
CA PHE A 302 18.61 -14.10 -20.27
C PHE A 302 17.41 -13.24 -19.88
N SER A 303 17.11 -13.22 -18.59
CA SER A 303 16.19 -12.28 -17.97
C SER A 303 16.94 -11.47 -16.93
N PHE A 304 16.82 -10.17 -16.97
CA PHE A 304 17.47 -9.24 -16.05
C PHE A 304 16.43 -8.42 -15.32
N GLY A 305 16.74 -8.07 -14.11
CA GLY A 305 15.92 -7.14 -13.38
C GLY A 305 16.71 -6.34 -12.35
N ALA A 306 16.19 -5.14 -12.11
CA ALA A 306 16.66 -4.24 -11.08
C ALA A 306 15.45 -3.61 -10.39
N SER A 307 15.55 -3.41 -9.09
CA SER A 307 14.60 -2.61 -8.34
C SER A 307 15.28 -1.78 -7.28
N ALA A 308 14.71 -0.61 -7.02
CA ALA A 308 15.06 0.24 -5.90
C ALA A 308 13.75 0.65 -5.20
N SER A 309 13.77 0.69 -3.88
CA SER A 309 12.63 1.08 -3.06
C SER A 309 13.07 1.96 -1.90
N TYR A 310 12.15 2.83 -1.51
CA TYR A 310 12.29 3.69 -0.36
C TYR A 310 10.97 3.71 0.40
N ARG A 311 11.02 3.52 1.71
CA ARG A 311 9.90 3.69 2.61
C ARG A 311 10.33 4.56 3.79
N LYS A 312 9.55 5.59 4.06
CA LYS A 312 9.68 6.43 5.24
C LYS A 312 8.45 6.27 6.11
N ASN A 313 8.68 5.93 7.35
CA ASN A 313 7.64 5.87 8.38
C ASN A 313 7.91 6.91 9.46
N PHE A 314 6.86 7.61 9.81
CA PHE A 314 6.78 8.40 11.04
C PHE A 314 5.70 7.79 11.93
N ASP A 315 6.00 7.68 13.22
CA ASP A 315 5.09 7.20 14.23
C ASP A 315 5.17 8.09 15.47
N ARG A 316 4.02 8.43 16.00
CA ARG A 316 3.86 9.12 17.25
C ARG A 316 2.88 8.34 18.11
N TYR A 317 3.32 7.97 19.30
CA TYR A 317 2.50 7.35 20.31
C TYR A 317 2.41 8.27 21.53
N ASP A 318 1.20 8.51 21.99
CA ASP A 318 0.90 9.24 23.22
C ASP A 318 0.30 8.27 24.23
N TRP A 319 0.90 8.15 25.39
CA TRP A 319 0.33 7.38 26.51
C TRP A 319 -1.00 7.98 26.98
N THR A 320 -1.09 9.29 27.02
CA THR A 320 -2.31 10.06 27.17
C THR A 320 -2.36 11.04 26.00
N ARG A 321 -3.46 11.10 25.31
CA ARG A 321 -3.66 11.94 24.12
C ARG A 321 -3.19 13.37 24.35
N GLY A 322 -2.28 13.86 23.52
CA GLY A 322 -1.68 15.20 23.61
C GLY A 322 -0.33 15.27 24.35
N THR A 323 0.13 14.20 24.99
CA THR A 323 1.38 14.20 25.77
C THR A 323 2.64 14.00 24.92
N ALA A 324 2.51 13.51 23.69
CA ALA A 324 3.61 13.31 22.73
C ALA A 324 4.80 12.51 23.31
N MET A 325 4.53 11.35 23.87
CA MET A 325 5.48 10.57 24.63
C MET A 325 6.59 9.94 23.78
N ASN A 326 6.23 9.22 22.71
CA ASN A 326 7.18 8.56 21.83
C ASN A 326 7.04 9.04 20.39
N ARG A 327 8.17 9.21 19.71
CA ARG A 327 8.22 9.55 18.28
C ARG A 327 9.31 8.77 17.61
N HIS A 328 8.99 8.13 16.49
CA HIS A 328 9.94 7.37 15.71
C HIS A 328 9.93 7.84 14.25
N ASN A 329 11.10 7.89 13.66
CA ASN A 329 11.29 8.05 12.23
C ASN A 329 12.12 6.88 11.74
N THR A 330 11.67 6.24 10.68
CA THR A 330 12.36 5.11 10.09
C THR A 330 12.46 5.34 8.59
N ASP A 331 13.67 5.21 8.06
CA ASP A 331 13.96 5.28 6.63
C ASP A 331 14.48 3.91 6.19
N ASN A 332 13.75 3.26 5.27
CA ASN A 332 14.13 1.98 4.67
C ASN A 332 14.50 2.19 3.22
N VAL A 333 15.67 1.74 2.83
CA VAL A 333 16.14 1.73 1.43
C VAL A 333 16.38 0.28 1.03
N GLY A 334 15.78 -0.14 -0.07
CA GLY A 334 15.99 -1.45 -0.66
C GLY A 334 16.52 -1.32 -2.07
N ALA A 335 17.45 -2.21 -2.44
CA ALA A 335 17.89 -2.37 -3.82
C ALA A 335 18.09 -3.86 -4.11
N ARG A 336 17.69 -4.28 -5.31
CA ARG A 336 17.83 -5.65 -5.76
C ARG A 336 18.23 -5.71 -7.21
N LEU A 337 19.17 -6.57 -7.53
CA LEU A 337 19.58 -6.92 -8.88
C LEU A 337 19.46 -8.44 -9.02
N TRP A 338 19.02 -8.89 -10.18
CA TRP A 338 18.97 -10.32 -10.47
C TRP A 338 19.15 -10.57 -11.95
N ALA A 339 19.63 -11.77 -12.26
CA ALA A 339 19.74 -12.27 -13.61
C ALA A 339 19.40 -13.76 -13.64
N ASP A 340 18.58 -14.16 -14.60
CA ASP A 340 18.26 -15.56 -14.86
C ASP A 340 18.78 -15.96 -16.23
N TYR A 341 19.27 -17.18 -16.32
CA TYR A 341 19.65 -17.81 -17.57
C TYR A 341 18.90 -19.13 -17.77
N ASP A 342 18.09 -19.16 -18.82
CA ASP A 342 17.33 -20.36 -19.20
C ASP A 342 18.17 -21.24 -20.13
N TRP A 343 18.50 -22.45 -19.70
CA TRP A 343 19.16 -23.47 -20.49
C TRP A 343 18.29 -24.70 -20.67
N ARG A 344 18.73 -25.68 -21.50
CA ARG A 344 17.86 -26.80 -21.91
C ARG A 344 17.28 -27.63 -20.77
N ALA A 345 17.95 -27.72 -19.62
CA ALA A 345 17.55 -28.56 -18.49
C ALA A 345 17.05 -27.76 -17.30
N GLY A 346 17.03 -26.42 -17.34
CA GLY A 346 16.57 -25.61 -16.21
C GLY A 346 16.89 -24.12 -16.32
N THR A 347 16.73 -23.41 -15.22
CA THR A 347 17.04 -21.98 -15.08
C THR A 347 18.07 -21.81 -13.98
N THR A 348 19.11 -21.04 -14.23
CA THR A 348 20.07 -20.60 -13.21
C THR A 348 19.81 -19.16 -12.86
N SER A 349 19.68 -18.86 -11.57
CA SER A 349 19.36 -17.52 -11.04
C SER A 349 20.53 -17.00 -10.18
N LEU A 350 20.83 -15.71 -10.32
CA LEU A 350 21.81 -14.97 -9.54
C LEU A 350 21.13 -13.78 -8.83
#